data_e15731921a1b39c61814b54932551464
#
_entry.id   e15731921a1b39c61814b54932551464
#
_cell.length_a   1.000
_cell.length_b   1.000
_cell.length_c   1.000
_cell.angle_alpha   90.00
_cell.angle_beta   90.00
_cell.angle_gamma   90.00
#
_symmetry.space_group_name_H-M   'P 1'
#
loop_
_entity.id
_entity.type
_entity.pdbx_description
1 polymer ?
#
loop_
_entity_poly.entity_id
_entity_poly.type
_entity_poly.pdbx_seq_one_letter_code
_entity_poly.pdbx_strand_id
1 'polypeptide(L)'
;MRPNIIFFLIDGLRADQFYGNNRTCKTPNIDSLIKNGIYCEQAVSSADGTIISLNTIFNSSLQVGNATKYQKLVLNQNNLIDIFKKNGYHIYGIFPNLTSFNSLRQYFENEKNSYDWIEPITPSVSLPTGLATKIIQLLESKEKQEPYFCYFHIFDLHPLREGKRPIGIEEFDDEEFGSSMYAKTVSSIDHWLGNILKKIDLEKTLLVITSDHGERIPFENKSHLDFQPRFDSAVKAGRKYLPRSLHTVGGKFSGKVKNAIGRVKQSSTNVGLTSYQKRSRDPYFTLSLYDELIRVPLLFVGTSIKPRIITKQVRHVDIFPTIFELIDIPLDIRISGKSLVSATNEISEEEEPNYLHTMPYQKPSPLDRVGIRTSKYKYFRASRDSKKNVNLYDLENDPYENNNIAQTHKQLVARLENKILKLQKDNLSEHKEKISDKEMQRISNELNRLGYM
;
A
#
# COMPACT_ATOMS: atom_id res chain seq x y z
N MET A 1 -10.48 -2.77 32.11
CA MET A 1 -10.73 -3.82 31.07
C MET A 1 -9.89 -3.47 29.88
N ARG A 2 -9.22 -4.45 29.23
CA ARG A 2 -8.43 -4.16 28.03
C ARG A 2 -9.35 -3.80 26.88
N PRO A 3 -9.02 -2.78 26.04
CA PRO A 3 -9.86 -2.40 24.92
C PRO A 3 -9.84 -3.48 23.83
N ASN A 4 -10.92 -3.60 23.07
CA ASN A 4 -10.94 -4.33 21.82
C ASN A 4 -10.10 -3.59 20.77
N ILE A 5 -9.62 -4.28 19.74
CA ILE A 5 -8.82 -3.66 18.69
C ILE A 5 -9.41 -4.02 17.34
N ILE A 6 -9.62 -3.01 16.52
CA ILE A 6 -10.06 -3.18 15.14
C ILE A 6 -9.01 -2.52 14.23
N PHE A 7 -8.45 -3.30 13.33
CA PHE A 7 -7.42 -2.88 12.39
C PHE A 7 -7.95 -2.97 10.96
N PHE A 8 -8.22 -1.83 10.33
CA PHE A 8 -8.55 -1.72 8.92
C PHE A 8 -7.29 -1.43 8.12
N LEU A 9 -6.99 -2.31 7.18
CA LEU A 9 -6.00 -2.09 6.14
C LEU A 9 -6.71 -1.98 4.81
N ILE A 10 -6.56 -0.83 4.15
CA ILE A 10 -7.18 -0.53 2.85
C ILE A 10 -6.08 -0.54 1.80
N ASP A 11 -6.06 -1.59 0.96
CA ASP A 11 -5.05 -1.78 -0.09
C ASP A 11 -5.00 -0.60 -1.05
N GLY A 12 -3.81 -0.07 -1.27
CA GLY A 12 -3.59 0.99 -2.24
C GLY A 12 -4.13 2.37 -1.87
N LEU A 13 -4.48 2.64 -0.58
CA LEU A 13 -5.02 3.93 -0.18
C LEU A 13 -3.93 4.98 0.04
N ARG A 14 -3.97 6.06 -0.72
CA ARG A 14 -3.04 7.20 -0.64
C ARG A 14 -3.39 8.13 0.51
N ALA A 15 -2.35 8.64 1.19
CA ALA A 15 -2.53 9.62 2.26
C ALA A 15 -3.19 10.92 1.78
N ASP A 16 -2.85 11.41 0.59
CA ASP A 16 -3.40 12.67 0.03
C ASP A 16 -4.86 12.58 -0.42
N GLN A 17 -5.41 11.36 -0.53
CA GLN A 17 -6.83 11.10 -0.77
C GLN A 17 -7.59 10.76 0.53
N PHE A 18 -6.88 10.46 1.60
CA PHE A 18 -7.47 10.24 2.92
C PHE A 18 -7.70 11.55 3.66
N TYR A 19 -6.69 12.46 3.64
CA TYR A 19 -6.74 13.75 4.31
C TYR A 19 -5.91 14.81 3.54
N GLY A 20 -6.36 16.06 3.62
CA GLY A 20 -5.66 17.21 3.05
C GLY A 20 -6.50 18.00 2.04
N ASN A 21 -6.01 19.19 1.69
CA ASN A 21 -6.75 20.17 0.87
C ASN A 21 -6.83 19.78 -0.61
N ASN A 22 -6.00 18.88 -1.08
CA ASN A 22 -5.93 18.49 -2.50
C ASN A 22 -6.78 17.26 -2.84
N ARG A 23 -7.45 16.65 -1.87
CA ARG A 23 -8.35 15.54 -2.12
C ARG A 23 -9.64 16.04 -2.78
N THR A 24 -10.21 15.22 -3.65
CA THR A 24 -11.49 15.49 -4.29
C THR A 24 -12.59 14.54 -3.83
N CYS A 25 -12.25 13.49 -3.10
CA CYS A 25 -13.21 12.54 -2.52
C CYS A 25 -13.95 13.14 -1.31
N LYS A 26 -15.15 12.63 -1.08
CA LYS A 26 -16.06 13.02 0.03
C LYS A 26 -15.93 12.00 1.17
N THR A 27 -15.29 12.40 2.26
CA THR A 27 -14.91 11.48 3.35
C THR A 27 -15.34 12.00 4.74
N PRO A 28 -16.64 12.26 4.99
CA PRO A 28 -17.09 12.85 6.25
C PRO A 28 -16.87 11.96 7.48
N ASN A 29 -16.93 10.63 7.32
CA ASN A 29 -16.71 9.69 8.42
C ASN A 29 -15.21 9.66 8.82
N ILE A 30 -14.33 9.57 7.84
CA ILE A 30 -12.87 9.66 8.05
C ILE A 30 -12.50 11.00 8.68
N ASP A 31 -13.08 12.11 8.22
CA ASP A 31 -12.83 13.45 8.78
C ASP A 31 -13.24 13.54 10.26
N SER A 32 -14.36 12.91 10.60
CA SER A 32 -14.81 12.83 12.00
C SER A 32 -13.84 12.02 12.86
N LEU A 33 -13.35 10.90 12.34
CA LEU A 33 -12.36 10.07 13.04
C LEU A 33 -11.04 10.81 13.26
N ILE A 34 -10.55 11.54 12.25
CA ILE A 34 -9.29 12.31 12.35
C ILE A 34 -9.38 13.38 13.44
N LYS A 35 -10.53 14.06 13.57
CA LYS A 35 -10.75 15.06 14.61
C LYS A 35 -10.67 14.48 16.03
N ASN A 36 -10.94 13.19 16.17
CA ASN A 36 -11.00 12.49 17.46
C ASN A 36 -9.83 11.50 17.66
N GLY A 37 -8.82 11.51 16.82
CA GLY A 37 -7.73 10.54 16.84
C GLY A 37 -6.34 11.13 16.75
N ILE A 38 -5.34 10.25 16.75
CA ILE A 38 -3.95 10.57 16.35
C ILE A 38 -3.84 10.26 14.86
N TYR A 39 -3.72 11.30 14.03
CA TYR A 39 -3.49 11.16 12.61
C TYR A 39 -2.04 11.47 12.25
N CYS A 40 -1.42 10.63 11.42
CA CYS A 40 -0.05 10.77 10.96
C CYS A 40 -0.06 11.18 9.48
N GLU A 41 0.27 12.45 9.19
CA GLU A 41 0.24 12.98 7.81
C GLU A 41 1.31 12.38 6.90
N GLN A 42 2.44 11.97 7.47
CA GLN A 42 3.57 11.43 6.73
C GLN A 42 3.88 9.99 7.17
N ALA A 43 2.86 9.15 7.28
CA ALA A 43 3.09 7.73 7.45
C ALA A 43 3.59 7.11 6.13
N VAL A 44 4.64 6.30 6.22
CA VAL A 44 5.36 5.79 5.07
C VAL A 44 5.48 4.28 5.15
N SER A 45 5.04 3.60 4.09
CA SER A 45 5.25 2.17 3.90
C SER A 45 6.71 1.86 3.61
N SER A 46 7.14 0.63 3.84
CA SER A 46 8.49 0.17 3.51
C SER A 46 8.64 -0.22 2.04
N ALA A 47 7.54 -0.36 1.31
CA ALA A 47 7.52 -0.73 -0.09
C ALA A 47 6.27 -0.22 -0.82
N ASP A 48 6.30 -0.32 -2.14
CA ASP A 48 5.19 -0.06 -3.05
C ASP A 48 4.30 -1.30 -3.29
N GLY A 49 4.24 -2.21 -2.33
CA GLY A 49 3.45 -3.44 -2.45
C GLY A 49 3.16 -4.14 -1.12
N THR A 50 2.09 -4.91 -1.14
CA THR A 50 1.39 -5.47 0.02
C THR A 50 2.27 -6.37 0.91
N ILE A 51 2.96 -7.34 0.33
CA ILE A 51 3.62 -8.39 1.12
C ILE A 51 4.73 -7.84 2.02
N ILE A 52 5.56 -6.94 1.50
CA ILE A 52 6.64 -6.34 2.28
C ILE A 52 6.09 -5.42 3.36
N SER A 53 5.08 -4.64 3.01
CA SER A 53 4.42 -3.73 3.94
C SER A 53 3.76 -4.49 5.11
N LEU A 54 3.05 -5.58 4.82
CA LEU A 54 2.46 -6.43 5.87
C LEU A 54 3.51 -7.13 6.72
N ASN A 55 4.60 -7.66 6.11
CA ASN A 55 5.72 -8.20 6.86
C ASN A 55 6.32 -7.16 7.83
N THR A 56 6.42 -5.90 7.38
CA THR A 56 6.90 -4.80 8.21
C THR A 56 5.93 -4.49 9.35
N ILE A 57 4.63 -4.40 9.08
CA ILE A 57 3.60 -4.08 10.08
C ILE A 57 3.50 -5.19 11.14
N PHE A 58 3.31 -6.44 10.72
CA PHE A 58 3.06 -7.54 11.64
C PHE A 58 4.27 -7.98 12.46
N ASN A 59 5.48 -7.76 11.97
CA ASN A 59 6.71 -8.13 12.67
C ASN A 59 7.41 -6.93 13.35
N SER A 60 6.96 -5.69 13.14
CA SER A 60 7.66 -4.46 13.53
C SER A 60 9.16 -4.50 13.20
N SER A 61 9.47 -4.99 12.00
CA SER A 61 10.84 -5.24 11.54
C SER A 61 11.06 -4.68 10.15
N LEU A 62 12.15 -3.94 9.96
CA LEU A 62 12.54 -3.46 8.64
C LEU A 62 12.88 -4.65 7.73
N GLN A 63 12.24 -4.71 6.59
CA GLN A 63 12.49 -5.76 5.60
C GLN A 63 13.71 -5.37 4.75
N VAL A 64 14.91 -5.65 5.25
CA VAL A 64 16.19 -5.29 4.61
C VAL A 64 16.84 -6.51 3.99
N GLY A 65 17.33 -6.39 2.76
CA GLY A 65 18.04 -7.47 2.07
C GLY A 65 17.49 -7.83 0.69
N ASN A 66 17.80 -9.04 0.22
CA ASN A 66 17.41 -9.48 -1.10
C ASN A 66 15.88 -9.60 -1.21
N ALA A 67 15.31 -8.67 -1.93
CA ALA A 67 13.88 -8.54 -2.19
C ALA A 67 13.20 -9.83 -2.70
N THR A 68 13.92 -10.74 -3.33
CA THR A 68 13.41 -12.01 -3.83
C THR A 68 12.93 -13.00 -2.76
N LYS A 69 13.22 -12.76 -1.46
CA LYS A 69 12.79 -13.64 -0.36
C LYS A 69 11.35 -13.40 0.11
N TYR A 70 10.75 -12.26 -0.22
CA TYR A 70 9.50 -11.80 0.40
C TYR A 70 8.30 -11.84 -0.53
N GLN A 71 8.04 -12.99 -1.15
CA GLN A 71 6.86 -13.17 -2.00
C GLN A 71 5.63 -13.67 -1.22
N LYS A 72 5.79 -13.99 0.06
CA LYS A 72 4.69 -14.36 0.97
C LYS A 72 4.82 -13.63 2.30
N LEU A 73 3.73 -13.53 3.00
CA LEU A 73 3.71 -13.05 4.38
C LEU A 73 4.38 -14.10 5.28
N VAL A 74 5.42 -13.70 5.99
CA VAL A 74 6.15 -14.51 6.96
C VAL A 74 6.00 -13.86 8.33
N LEU A 75 5.29 -14.51 9.22
CA LEU A 75 5.10 -14.05 10.59
C LEU A 75 6.19 -14.67 11.47
N ASN A 76 7.09 -13.82 12.00
CA ASN A 76 8.15 -14.23 12.90
C ASN A 76 7.57 -14.68 14.25
N GLN A 77 8.38 -15.37 15.05
CA GLN A 77 8.04 -15.57 16.47
C GLN A 77 7.88 -14.20 17.16
N ASN A 78 6.88 -14.09 18.03
CA ASN A 78 6.52 -12.84 18.69
C ASN A 78 6.09 -11.73 17.72
N ASN A 79 5.46 -12.10 16.59
CA ASN A 79 4.76 -11.12 15.76
C ASN A 79 3.59 -10.47 16.52
N LEU A 80 3.02 -9.42 15.93
CA LEU A 80 1.90 -8.67 16.53
C LEU A 80 0.76 -9.59 17.02
N ILE A 81 0.37 -10.58 16.23
CA ILE A 81 -0.75 -11.48 16.57
C ILE A 81 -0.38 -12.43 17.73
N ASP A 82 0.85 -12.95 17.72
CA ASP A 82 1.35 -13.79 18.82
C ASP A 82 1.30 -13.05 20.16
N ILE A 83 1.68 -11.76 20.18
CA ILE A 83 1.65 -10.97 21.41
C ILE A 83 0.20 -10.73 21.86
N PHE A 84 -0.74 -10.48 20.94
CA PHE A 84 -2.15 -10.39 21.29
C PHE A 84 -2.66 -11.69 21.93
N LYS A 85 -2.41 -12.85 21.30
CA LYS A 85 -2.80 -14.16 21.84
C LYS A 85 -2.21 -14.42 23.24
N LYS A 86 -0.91 -14.16 23.44
CA LYS A 86 -0.23 -14.28 24.73
C LYS A 86 -0.86 -13.40 25.81
N ASN A 87 -1.50 -12.31 25.43
CA ASN A 87 -2.18 -11.37 26.32
C ASN A 87 -3.69 -11.62 26.42
N GLY A 88 -4.18 -12.76 25.96
CA GLY A 88 -5.56 -13.19 26.11
C GLY A 88 -6.54 -12.58 25.11
N TYR A 89 -6.06 -12.02 24.01
CA TYR A 89 -6.92 -11.56 22.91
C TYR A 89 -7.36 -12.71 22.03
N HIS A 90 -8.64 -12.72 21.69
CA HIS A 90 -9.21 -13.53 20.62
C HIS A 90 -8.96 -12.88 19.27
N ILE A 91 -8.64 -13.69 18.26
CA ILE A 91 -8.18 -13.17 16.96
C ILE A 91 -9.21 -13.47 15.87
N TYR A 92 -9.78 -12.42 15.30
CA TYR A 92 -10.75 -12.51 14.23
C TYR A 92 -10.31 -11.68 13.02
N GLY A 93 -10.83 -12.00 11.83
CA GLY A 93 -10.52 -11.20 10.67
C GLY A 93 -11.25 -11.60 9.41
N ILE A 94 -11.19 -10.72 8.42
CA ILE A 94 -11.68 -10.95 7.07
C ILE A 94 -10.68 -10.32 6.09
N PHE A 95 -10.10 -11.15 5.22
CA PHE A 95 -9.05 -10.73 4.29
C PHE A 95 -9.15 -11.50 2.96
N PRO A 96 -8.47 -11.04 1.88
CA PRO A 96 -8.49 -11.73 0.59
C PRO A 96 -7.97 -13.16 0.68
N ASN A 97 -8.61 -14.08 -0.02
CA ASN A 97 -8.21 -15.48 -0.09
C ASN A 97 -7.01 -15.65 -1.04
N LEU A 98 -5.81 -15.30 -0.58
CA LEU A 98 -4.56 -15.39 -1.33
C LEU A 98 -3.61 -16.42 -0.70
N THR A 99 -2.88 -17.19 -1.53
CA THR A 99 -1.86 -18.14 -1.06
C THR A 99 -0.74 -17.45 -0.29
N SER A 100 -0.40 -16.24 -0.68
CA SER A 100 0.59 -15.40 0.01
C SER A 100 0.21 -15.04 1.46
N PHE A 101 -1.06 -15.18 1.84
CA PHE A 101 -1.59 -14.90 3.18
C PHE A 101 -1.87 -16.16 4.03
N ASN A 102 -1.47 -17.33 3.57
CA ASN A 102 -1.76 -18.58 4.28
C ASN A 102 -1.20 -18.62 5.70
N SER A 103 -0.03 -18.00 5.95
CA SER A 103 0.55 -17.90 7.29
C SER A 103 -0.30 -17.04 8.25
N LEU A 104 -1.06 -16.08 7.73
CA LEU A 104 -1.97 -15.25 8.52
C LEU A 104 -3.26 -16.01 8.88
N ARG A 105 -3.79 -16.81 7.95
CA ARG A 105 -5.07 -17.50 8.10
C ARG A 105 -5.17 -18.39 9.34
N GLN A 106 -4.09 -19.08 9.69
CA GLN A 106 -4.04 -20.00 10.83
C GLN A 106 -4.24 -19.34 12.20
N TYR A 107 -4.14 -18.02 12.26
CA TYR A 107 -4.31 -17.28 13.52
C TYR A 107 -5.76 -16.95 13.85
N PHE A 108 -6.64 -16.90 12.85
CA PHE A 108 -8.02 -16.43 13.00
C PHE A 108 -8.96 -17.54 13.49
N GLU A 109 -9.79 -17.22 14.48
CA GLU A 109 -10.72 -18.12 15.13
C GLU A 109 -12.05 -18.25 14.37
N ASN A 110 -12.41 -17.25 13.55
CA ASN A 110 -13.62 -17.32 12.73
C ASN A 110 -13.39 -18.17 11.45
N GLU A 111 -14.28 -19.13 11.20
CA GLU A 111 -14.22 -20.00 10.02
C GLU A 111 -14.27 -19.22 8.70
N LYS A 112 -15.17 -18.23 8.62
CA LYS A 112 -15.35 -17.38 7.42
C LYS A 112 -14.43 -16.16 7.45
N ASN A 113 -13.12 -16.39 7.51
CA ASN A 113 -12.10 -15.34 7.66
C ASN A 113 -11.56 -14.79 6.32
N SER A 114 -12.08 -15.23 5.18
CA SER A 114 -11.60 -14.77 3.88
C SER A 114 -12.72 -14.55 2.87
N TYR A 115 -12.40 -13.81 1.81
CA TYR A 115 -13.26 -13.61 0.66
C TYR A 115 -12.47 -13.82 -0.64
N ASP A 116 -13.14 -14.38 -1.65
CA ASP A 116 -12.53 -14.59 -2.94
C ASP A 116 -12.57 -13.31 -3.77
N TRP A 117 -11.41 -12.93 -4.25
CA TRP A 117 -11.23 -11.71 -5.05
C TRP A 117 -11.04 -12.01 -6.55
N ILE A 118 -10.82 -13.29 -6.91
CA ILE A 118 -10.55 -13.75 -8.28
C ILE A 118 -11.85 -14.25 -8.94
N GLU A 119 -12.07 -13.88 -10.20
CA GLU A 119 -13.23 -14.30 -10.98
C GLU A 119 -13.44 -15.83 -11.02
N PRO A 120 -14.70 -16.32 -11.03
CA PRO A 120 -15.92 -15.51 -11.08
C PRO A 120 -16.19 -14.77 -9.77
N ILE A 121 -16.51 -13.46 -9.92
CA ILE A 121 -16.70 -12.55 -8.80
C ILE A 121 -17.83 -13.06 -7.92
N THR A 122 -17.50 -13.42 -6.68
CA THR A 122 -18.51 -13.77 -5.67
C THR A 122 -19.17 -12.52 -5.11
N PRO A 123 -20.44 -12.58 -4.68
CA PRO A 123 -21.08 -11.46 -3.98
C PRO A 123 -20.42 -11.26 -2.62
N SER A 124 -19.46 -10.43 -2.45
CA SER A 124 -18.80 -10.01 -1.21
C SER A 124 -17.30 -9.70 -1.38
N VAL A 125 -16.92 -9.30 -2.59
CA VAL A 125 -15.53 -8.93 -2.90
C VAL A 125 -15.19 -7.48 -2.56
N SER A 126 -16.19 -6.60 -2.45
CA SER A 126 -16.03 -5.18 -2.09
C SER A 126 -17.00 -4.78 -0.99
N LEU A 127 -16.74 -3.66 -0.35
CA LEU A 127 -17.62 -3.14 0.71
C LEU A 127 -19.08 -3.03 0.24
N PRO A 128 -19.38 -2.39 -0.91
CA PRO A 128 -20.76 -2.27 -1.39
C PRO A 128 -21.40 -3.60 -1.80
N THR A 129 -20.65 -4.61 -2.19
CA THR A 129 -21.20 -5.88 -2.70
C THR A 129 -21.32 -6.98 -1.63
N GLY A 130 -21.21 -6.63 -0.35
CA GLY A 130 -21.48 -7.55 0.77
C GLY A 130 -20.33 -7.75 1.73
N LEU A 131 -19.10 -7.26 1.44
CA LEU A 131 -17.99 -7.33 2.38
C LEU A 131 -18.31 -6.53 3.66
N ALA A 132 -18.91 -5.33 3.55
CA ALA A 132 -19.34 -4.57 4.71
C ALA A 132 -20.37 -5.32 5.56
N THR A 133 -21.34 -5.99 4.93
CA THR A 133 -22.31 -6.84 5.64
C THR A 133 -21.62 -7.98 6.39
N LYS A 134 -20.63 -8.63 5.78
CA LYS A 134 -19.86 -9.71 6.39
C LYS A 134 -19.04 -9.22 7.61
N ILE A 135 -18.44 -8.02 7.50
CA ILE A 135 -17.75 -7.36 8.61
C ILE A 135 -18.72 -7.06 9.75
N ILE A 136 -19.88 -6.47 9.46
CA ILE A 136 -20.91 -6.14 10.45
C ILE A 136 -21.39 -7.41 11.15
N GLN A 137 -21.68 -8.48 10.43
CA GLN A 137 -22.09 -9.76 11.01
C GLN A 137 -21.04 -10.34 11.97
N LEU A 138 -19.75 -10.24 11.63
CA LEU A 138 -18.68 -10.66 12.54
C LEU A 138 -18.64 -9.78 13.79
N LEU A 139 -18.77 -8.46 13.66
CA LEU A 139 -18.76 -7.52 14.80
C LEU A 139 -19.95 -7.71 15.73
N GLU A 140 -21.12 -8.08 15.21
CA GLU A 140 -22.34 -8.35 15.98
C GLU A 140 -22.46 -9.81 16.48
N SER A 141 -21.55 -10.70 16.09
CA SER A 141 -21.60 -12.12 16.49
C SER A 141 -21.50 -12.27 18.00
N LYS A 142 -22.43 -13.04 18.58
CA LYS A 142 -22.45 -13.41 20.00
C LYS A 142 -21.35 -14.42 20.38
N GLU A 143 -20.77 -15.09 19.39
CA GLU A 143 -19.68 -16.06 19.58
C GLU A 143 -18.32 -15.35 19.75
N LYS A 144 -18.25 -14.07 19.37
CA LYS A 144 -17.04 -13.27 19.50
C LYS A 144 -16.76 -12.93 20.97
N GLN A 145 -15.61 -13.31 21.44
CA GLN A 145 -15.17 -13.12 22.81
C GLN A 145 -14.28 -11.87 22.95
N GLU A 146 -14.31 -11.25 24.12
CA GLU A 146 -13.51 -10.06 24.46
C GLU A 146 -12.40 -10.40 25.46
N PRO A 147 -11.25 -9.71 25.42
CA PRO A 147 -10.88 -8.72 24.42
C PRO A 147 -10.53 -9.37 23.07
N TYR A 148 -10.80 -8.69 21.97
CA TYR A 148 -10.49 -9.20 20.63
C TYR A 148 -9.63 -8.25 19.81
N PHE A 149 -8.88 -8.85 18.88
CA PHE A 149 -8.25 -8.17 17.75
C PHE A 149 -8.95 -8.61 16.47
N CYS A 150 -9.54 -7.66 15.74
CA CYS A 150 -10.13 -7.88 14.42
C CYS A 150 -9.27 -7.23 13.34
N TYR A 151 -8.86 -8.01 12.32
CA TYR A 151 -8.15 -7.52 11.15
C TYR A 151 -9.04 -7.57 9.91
N PHE A 152 -9.22 -6.42 9.27
CA PHE A 152 -9.97 -6.29 8.03
C PHE A 152 -9.09 -5.75 6.92
N HIS A 153 -8.93 -6.51 5.84
CA HIS A 153 -8.16 -6.13 4.67
C HIS A 153 -9.09 -5.88 3.48
N ILE A 154 -9.16 -4.63 3.02
CA ILE A 154 -10.13 -4.12 2.04
C ILE A 154 -9.43 -3.91 0.70
N PHE A 155 -9.95 -4.53 -0.38
CA PHE A 155 -9.37 -4.51 -1.73
C PHE A 155 -10.16 -3.64 -2.72
N ASP A 156 -11.03 -2.76 -2.25
CA ASP A 156 -11.92 -1.97 -3.10
C ASP A 156 -11.21 -1.08 -4.13
N LEU A 157 -10.01 -0.59 -3.82
CA LEU A 157 -9.18 0.20 -4.75
C LEU A 157 -8.36 -0.65 -5.72
N HIS A 158 -8.13 -1.93 -5.41
CA HIS A 158 -7.23 -2.80 -6.15
C HIS A 158 -7.60 -2.97 -7.65
N PRO A 159 -8.90 -3.06 -8.06
CA PRO A 159 -9.27 -3.13 -9.47
C PRO A 159 -8.71 -2.00 -10.33
N LEU A 160 -8.54 -0.81 -9.74
CA LEU A 160 -8.01 0.36 -10.45
C LEU A 160 -6.57 0.17 -10.92
N ARG A 161 -5.77 -0.60 -10.17
CA ARG A 161 -4.39 -0.96 -10.55
C ARG A 161 -4.35 -1.74 -11.86
N GLU A 162 -5.36 -2.57 -12.10
CA GLU A 162 -5.53 -3.33 -13.33
C GLU A 162 -6.25 -2.56 -14.44
N GLY A 163 -6.59 -1.30 -14.21
CA GLY A 163 -7.40 -0.49 -15.12
C GLY A 163 -8.86 -0.95 -15.22
N LYS A 164 -9.33 -1.69 -14.21
CA LYS A 164 -10.72 -2.15 -14.09
C LYS A 164 -11.54 -1.19 -13.24
N ARG A 165 -12.83 -1.11 -13.51
CA ARG A 165 -13.77 -0.36 -12.66
C ARG A 165 -14.05 -1.17 -11.39
N PRO A 166 -14.00 -0.57 -10.18
CA PRO A 166 -14.47 -1.22 -8.96
C PRO A 166 -15.96 -1.57 -9.04
N ILE A 167 -16.37 -2.61 -8.32
CA ILE A 167 -17.70 -3.16 -8.37
C ILE A 167 -18.56 -2.54 -7.27
N GLY A 168 -19.83 -2.22 -7.60
CA GLY A 168 -20.81 -1.71 -6.65
C GLY A 168 -20.64 -0.22 -6.30
N ILE A 169 -19.92 0.54 -7.15
CA ILE A 169 -19.69 1.98 -6.91
C ILE A 169 -20.60 2.86 -7.79
N GLU A 170 -21.64 2.30 -8.40
CA GLU A 170 -22.54 3.00 -9.33
C GLU A 170 -23.19 4.22 -8.67
N GLU A 171 -23.57 4.12 -7.39
CA GLU A 171 -24.14 5.22 -6.60
C GLU A 171 -23.16 6.36 -6.31
N PHE A 172 -21.85 6.12 -6.51
CA PHE A 172 -20.77 7.08 -6.30
C PHE A 172 -20.19 7.62 -7.62
N ASP A 173 -20.84 7.40 -8.76
CA ASP A 173 -20.31 7.80 -10.07
C ASP A 173 -20.47 9.29 -10.39
N ASP A 174 -21.15 10.05 -9.54
CA ASP A 174 -21.30 11.49 -9.67
C ASP A 174 -19.99 12.24 -9.34
N GLU A 175 -19.81 13.44 -9.94
CA GLU A 175 -18.67 14.32 -9.68
C GLU A 175 -18.61 14.85 -8.23
N GLU A 176 -19.75 14.87 -7.52
CA GLU A 176 -19.78 15.24 -6.09
C GLU A 176 -18.95 14.31 -5.20
N PHE A 177 -18.74 13.05 -5.62
CA PHE A 177 -17.95 12.05 -4.89
C PHE A 177 -16.47 12.04 -5.27
N GLY A 178 -16.07 12.82 -6.26
CA GLY A 178 -14.67 12.95 -6.63
C GLY A 178 -14.41 13.17 -8.12
N SER A 179 -13.25 13.74 -8.43
CA SER A 179 -12.84 14.08 -9.80
C SER A 179 -12.26 12.89 -10.59
N SER A 180 -12.05 11.74 -9.95
CA SER A 180 -11.51 10.53 -10.57
C SER A 180 -12.21 9.29 -10.03
N MET A 181 -12.13 8.18 -10.77
CA MET A 181 -12.64 6.88 -10.31
C MET A 181 -12.02 6.46 -8.96
N TYR A 182 -10.74 6.77 -8.75
CA TYR A 182 -10.07 6.55 -7.47
C TYR A 182 -10.73 7.33 -6.33
N ALA A 183 -10.95 8.63 -6.50
CA ALA A 183 -11.58 9.48 -5.49
C ALA A 183 -13.02 9.04 -5.19
N LYS A 184 -13.78 8.68 -6.22
CA LYS A 184 -15.15 8.14 -6.09
C LYS A 184 -15.16 6.82 -5.29
N THR A 185 -14.18 5.94 -5.53
CA THR A 185 -14.05 4.69 -4.75
C THR A 185 -13.69 4.97 -3.30
N VAL A 186 -12.82 5.95 -3.02
CA VAL A 186 -12.52 6.38 -1.64
C VAL A 186 -13.78 6.92 -0.95
N SER A 187 -14.62 7.68 -1.65
CA SER A 187 -15.91 8.16 -1.10
C SER A 187 -16.87 7.01 -0.78
N SER A 188 -16.91 5.98 -1.63
CA SER A 188 -17.65 4.75 -1.36
C SER A 188 -17.11 4.01 -0.12
N ILE A 189 -15.81 3.89 0.00
CA ILE A 189 -15.16 3.29 1.18
C ILE A 189 -15.55 4.05 2.45
N ASP A 190 -15.49 5.39 2.44
CA ASP A 190 -15.87 6.22 3.58
C ASP A 190 -17.33 5.99 4.00
N HIS A 191 -18.24 5.94 3.03
CA HIS A 191 -19.66 5.67 3.28
C HIS A 191 -19.88 4.33 3.99
N TRP A 192 -19.30 3.26 3.44
CA TRP A 192 -19.43 1.92 4.01
C TRP A 192 -18.70 1.77 5.33
N LEU A 193 -17.54 2.42 5.50
CA LEU A 193 -16.86 2.52 6.78
C LEU A 193 -17.77 3.18 7.82
N GLY A 194 -18.47 4.26 7.48
CA GLY A 194 -19.47 4.91 8.34
C GLY A 194 -20.56 3.95 8.81
N ASN A 195 -21.03 3.04 7.95
CA ASN A 195 -22.02 2.03 8.32
C ASN A 195 -21.45 0.98 9.29
N ILE A 196 -20.18 0.57 9.09
CA ILE A 196 -19.48 -0.35 9.99
C ILE A 196 -19.22 0.31 11.34
N LEU A 197 -18.81 1.58 11.36
CA LEU A 197 -18.52 2.35 12.59
C LEU A 197 -19.71 2.44 13.53
N LYS A 198 -20.96 2.43 13.04
CA LYS A 198 -22.18 2.39 13.87
C LYS A 198 -22.26 1.13 14.75
N LYS A 199 -21.45 0.10 14.45
CA LYS A 199 -21.39 -1.17 15.21
C LYS A 199 -20.18 -1.28 16.12
N ILE A 200 -19.38 -0.23 16.23
CA ILE A 200 -18.15 -0.17 16.99
C ILE A 200 -18.31 0.81 18.16
N ASP A 201 -18.14 0.33 19.36
CA ASP A 201 -18.04 1.15 20.57
C ASP A 201 -16.60 1.68 20.72
N LEU A 202 -16.36 2.92 20.28
CA LEU A 202 -15.04 3.55 20.36
C LEU A 202 -14.58 3.86 21.79
N GLU A 203 -15.49 3.81 22.79
CA GLU A 203 -15.10 3.95 24.19
C GLU A 203 -14.44 2.67 24.73
N LYS A 204 -14.66 1.54 24.06
CA LYS A 204 -14.08 0.22 24.42
C LYS A 204 -13.15 -0.34 23.36
N THR A 205 -12.93 0.39 22.26
CA THR A 205 -12.21 -0.13 21.10
C THR A 205 -11.14 0.84 20.64
N LEU A 206 -9.93 0.36 20.44
CA LEU A 206 -8.90 1.02 19.68
C LEU A 206 -9.09 0.69 18.19
N LEU A 207 -9.44 1.68 17.39
CA LEU A 207 -9.54 1.59 15.95
C LEU A 207 -8.23 2.06 15.31
N VAL A 208 -7.68 1.26 14.42
CA VAL A 208 -6.51 1.60 13.60
C VAL A 208 -6.90 1.52 12.14
N ILE A 209 -6.61 2.58 11.37
CA ILE A 209 -6.84 2.62 9.92
C ILE A 209 -5.51 2.97 9.25
N THR A 210 -5.09 2.14 8.30
CA THR A 210 -3.90 2.38 7.48
C THR A 210 -4.05 1.77 6.08
N SER A 211 -3.02 1.93 5.26
CA SER A 211 -2.85 1.22 4.00
C SER A 211 -1.49 0.53 3.97
N ASP A 212 -1.34 -0.47 3.13
CA ASP A 212 -0.07 -1.16 2.90
C ASP A 212 0.86 -0.37 1.98
N HIS A 213 0.32 0.26 0.94
CA HIS A 213 0.99 1.18 0.01
C HIS A 213 0.00 2.18 -0.57
N GLY A 214 0.49 3.13 -1.34
CA GLY A 214 -0.33 4.02 -2.16
C GLY A 214 -0.62 3.44 -3.54
N GLU A 215 -1.22 4.24 -4.43
CA GLU A 215 -1.54 3.80 -5.77
C GLU A 215 -1.36 4.94 -6.78
N ARG A 216 -1.11 4.56 -8.02
CA ARG A 216 -1.09 5.52 -9.12
C ARG A 216 -2.51 5.94 -9.48
N ILE A 217 -2.76 7.25 -9.48
CA ILE A 217 -3.98 7.82 -10.03
C ILE A 217 -3.65 8.32 -11.44
N PRO A 218 -4.22 7.74 -12.51
CA PRO A 218 -3.98 8.20 -13.86
C PRO A 218 -4.42 9.66 -14.03
N PHE A 219 -3.53 10.50 -14.58
CA PHE A 219 -3.88 11.88 -14.89
C PHE A 219 -4.66 11.91 -16.22
N GLU A 220 -5.97 12.06 -16.13
CA GLU A 220 -6.85 12.18 -17.30
C GLU A 220 -6.83 13.61 -17.84
N ASN A 221 -6.36 13.79 -19.07
CA ASN A 221 -6.54 15.04 -19.77
C ASN A 221 -7.76 14.91 -20.70
N LYS A 222 -8.86 15.57 -20.37
CA LYS A 222 -10.13 15.52 -21.13
C LYS A 222 -10.02 15.97 -22.61
N SER A 223 -8.82 16.40 -23.08
CA SER A 223 -8.62 17.00 -24.39
C SER A 223 -8.06 16.08 -25.48
N HIS A 224 -7.85 14.78 -25.25
CA HIS A 224 -7.27 13.91 -26.27
C HIS A 224 -8.23 12.80 -26.74
N LEU A 225 -8.54 12.85 -28.03
CA LEU A 225 -9.19 11.79 -28.81
C LEU A 225 -8.47 10.44 -28.56
N ASP A 226 -9.19 9.48 -28.02
CA ASP A 226 -8.69 8.14 -27.74
C ASP A 226 -8.56 7.33 -29.05
N PHE A 227 -7.33 7.23 -29.58
CA PHE A 227 -7.02 6.44 -30.78
C PHE A 227 -6.81 4.95 -30.49
N GLN A 228 -6.85 4.52 -29.23
CA GLN A 228 -6.56 3.15 -28.82
C GLN A 228 -7.55 2.11 -29.38
N PRO A 229 -8.86 2.35 -29.42
CA PRO A 229 -9.81 1.36 -29.94
C PRO A 229 -9.59 1.00 -31.40
N ARG A 230 -9.16 1.96 -32.23
CA ARG A 230 -8.91 1.73 -33.67
C ARG A 230 -7.66 0.92 -33.94
N PHE A 231 -6.59 1.11 -33.14
CA PHE A 231 -5.35 0.36 -33.31
C PHE A 231 -5.51 -1.11 -32.89
N ASP A 232 -6.17 -1.37 -31.77
CA ASP A 232 -6.43 -2.74 -31.30
C ASP A 232 -7.39 -3.47 -32.26
N SER A 233 -8.34 -2.78 -32.86
CA SER A 233 -9.21 -3.32 -33.92
C SER A 233 -8.44 -3.64 -35.19
N ALA A 234 -7.49 -2.79 -35.61
CA ALA A 234 -6.64 -3.02 -36.76
C ALA A 234 -5.67 -4.21 -36.54
N VAL A 235 -5.10 -4.34 -35.34
CA VAL A 235 -4.24 -5.48 -34.97
C VAL A 235 -5.05 -6.80 -34.91
N LYS A 236 -6.29 -6.77 -34.39
CA LYS A 236 -7.20 -7.91 -34.41
C LYS A 236 -7.60 -8.30 -35.85
N ALA A 237 -7.90 -7.32 -36.70
CA ALA A 237 -8.19 -7.57 -38.12
C ALA A 237 -6.96 -8.13 -38.84
N GLY A 238 -5.76 -7.57 -38.63
CA GLY A 238 -4.52 -8.08 -39.21
C GLY A 238 -4.21 -9.53 -38.83
N ARG A 239 -4.45 -9.92 -37.57
CA ARG A 239 -4.31 -11.32 -37.11
C ARG A 239 -5.25 -12.29 -37.81
N LYS A 240 -6.41 -11.83 -38.25
CA LYS A 240 -7.39 -12.67 -38.95
C LYS A 240 -6.94 -13.06 -40.38
N TYR A 241 -6.08 -12.25 -41.00
CA TYR A 241 -5.62 -12.44 -42.39
C TYR A 241 -4.16 -12.92 -42.53
N LEU A 242 -3.40 -13.05 -41.42
CA LEU A 242 -2.01 -13.50 -41.44
C LEU A 242 -1.91 -15.00 -41.09
N PRO A 243 -1.05 -15.79 -41.78
CA PRO A 243 -0.78 -17.17 -41.45
C PRO A 243 -0.30 -17.32 -39.99
N ARG A 244 -0.72 -18.42 -39.32
CA ARG A 244 -0.38 -18.69 -37.90
C ARG A 244 1.12 -18.67 -37.61
N SER A 245 1.96 -19.05 -38.55
CA SER A 245 3.42 -19.04 -38.46
C SER A 245 4.03 -17.64 -38.31
N LEU A 246 3.32 -16.58 -38.72
CA LEU A 246 3.77 -15.20 -38.60
C LEU A 246 3.20 -14.47 -37.37
N HIS A 247 2.34 -15.10 -36.58
CA HIS A 247 1.71 -14.47 -35.41
C HIS A 247 2.71 -14.12 -34.30
N THR A 248 3.76 -14.92 -34.12
CA THR A 248 4.81 -14.66 -33.13
C THR A 248 5.76 -13.53 -33.55
N VAL A 249 6.08 -13.44 -34.84
CA VAL A 249 6.93 -12.36 -35.39
C VAL A 249 6.11 -11.07 -35.47
N GLY A 250 4.87 -11.13 -35.96
CA GLY A 250 3.95 -10.00 -36.03
C GLY A 250 3.60 -9.44 -34.64
N GLY A 251 3.49 -10.28 -33.62
CA GLY A 251 3.25 -9.88 -32.23
C GLY A 251 4.41 -9.09 -31.63
N LYS A 252 5.66 -9.51 -31.89
CA LYS A 252 6.87 -8.78 -31.43
C LYS A 252 7.06 -7.45 -32.19
N PHE A 253 6.73 -7.42 -33.49
CA PHE A 253 6.81 -6.21 -34.30
C PHE A 253 5.71 -5.21 -33.94
N SER A 254 4.46 -5.66 -33.78
CA SER A 254 3.36 -4.79 -33.36
C SER A 254 3.58 -4.22 -31.95
N GLY A 255 4.18 -4.99 -31.02
CA GLY A 255 4.58 -4.50 -29.71
C GLY A 255 5.65 -3.40 -29.77
N LYS A 256 6.68 -3.56 -30.63
CA LYS A 256 7.71 -2.52 -30.82
C LYS A 256 7.14 -1.27 -31.47
N VAL A 257 6.25 -1.40 -32.46
CA VAL A 257 5.57 -0.28 -33.10
C VAL A 257 4.60 0.41 -32.13
N LYS A 258 3.82 -0.34 -31.35
CA LYS A 258 2.95 0.21 -30.31
C LYS A 258 3.74 1.00 -29.25
N ASN A 259 4.89 0.46 -28.82
CA ASN A 259 5.79 1.13 -27.89
C ASN A 259 6.46 2.37 -28.49
N ALA A 260 6.85 2.35 -29.77
CA ALA A 260 7.44 3.50 -30.45
C ALA A 260 6.41 4.63 -30.66
N ILE A 261 5.19 4.30 -31.12
CA ILE A 261 4.08 5.25 -31.25
C ILE A 261 3.68 5.79 -29.87
N GLY A 262 3.63 4.93 -28.84
CA GLY A 262 3.37 5.34 -27.45
C GLY A 262 4.40 6.36 -26.96
N ARG A 263 5.70 6.12 -27.19
CA ARG A 263 6.78 7.04 -26.80
C ARG A 263 6.72 8.38 -27.53
N VAL A 264 6.46 8.38 -28.84
CA VAL A 264 6.32 9.62 -29.64
C VAL A 264 5.09 10.41 -29.20
N LYS A 265 3.96 9.75 -28.99
CA LYS A 265 2.72 10.37 -28.48
C LYS A 265 2.93 10.92 -27.06
N GLN A 266 3.62 10.18 -26.20
CA GLN A 266 3.94 10.58 -24.84
C GLN A 266 4.88 11.78 -24.78
N SER A 267 5.88 11.87 -25.69
CA SER A 267 6.78 13.03 -25.74
C SER A 267 6.08 14.32 -26.17
N SER A 268 5.18 14.26 -27.15
CA SER A 268 4.43 15.42 -27.64
C SER A 268 3.33 15.90 -26.67
N THR A 269 2.75 14.98 -25.87
CA THR A 269 1.69 15.29 -24.91
C THR A 269 2.22 15.68 -23.51
N ASN A 270 3.53 15.53 -23.26
CA ASN A 270 4.16 15.83 -21.97
C ASN A 270 4.72 17.26 -21.87
N VAL A 271 4.52 18.09 -22.88
CA VAL A 271 4.95 19.50 -22.85
C VAL A 271 4.16 20.23 -21.76
N GLY A 272 4.87 20.94 -20.88
CA GLY A 272 4.25 21.72 -19.79
C GLY A 272 3.83 20.92 -18.53
N LEU A 273 3.96 19.58 -18.56
CA LEU A 273 3.62 18.76 -17.38
C LEU A 273 4.78 18.69 -16.39
N THR A 274 4.44 18.67 -15.09
CA THR A 274 5.39 18.40 -14.02
C THR A 274 5.89 16.95 -14.07
N SER A 275 6.97 16.64 -13.35
CA SER A 275 7.48 15.26 -13.26
C SER A 275 6.45 14.32 -12.62
N TYR A 276 5.73 14.77 -11.58
CA TYR A 276 4.61 14.05 -10.98
C TYR A 276 3.52 13.72 -12.00
N GLN A 277 3.05 14.71 -12.77
CA GLN A 277 2.02 14.50 -13.79
C GLN A 277 2.47 13.52 -14.89
N LYS A 278 3.75 13.61 -15.31
CA LYS A 278 4.34 12.65 -16.27
C LYS A 278 4.34 11.22 -15.75
N ARG A 279 4.73 11.02 -14.48
CA ARG A 279 4.70 9.70 -13.84
C ARG A 279 3.27 9.15 -13.76
N SER A 280 2.31 9.98 -13.36
CA SER A 280 0.90 9.60 -13.24
C SER A 280 0.26 9.20 -14.58
N ARG A 281 0.85 9.60 -15.72
CA ARG A 281 0.41 9.23 -17.07
C ARG A 281 1.06 7.98 -17.64
N ASP A 282 2.19 7.55 -17.06
CA ASP A 282 2.92 6.40 -17.58
C ASP A 282 2.19 5.09 -17.21
N PRO A 283 1.59 4.36 -18.17
CA PRO A 283 0.91 3.11 -17.87
C PRO A 283 1.86 1.99 -17.44
N TYR A 284 3.16 2.16 -17.65
CA TYR A 284 4.22 1.22 -17.29
C TYR A 284 4.91 1.60 -15.96
N PHE A 285 4.46 2.68 -15.32
CA PHE A 285 4.95 3.13 -14.03
C PHE A 285 4.30 2.29 -12.92
N THR A 286 4.73 1.05 -12.78
CA THR A 286 4.08 0.08 -11.88
C THR A 286 4.74 -0.03 -10.53
N LEU A 287 6.07 0.11 -10.45
CA LEU A 287 6.83 -0.06 -9.21
C LEU A 287 7.81 1.10 -9.02
N SER A 288 7.70 1.80 -7.90
CA SER A 288 8.57 2.93 -7.61
C SER A 288 8.49 3.34 -6.15
N LEU A 289 9.43 4.18 -5.71
CA LEU A 289 9.51 4.68 -4.35
C LEU A 289 9.09 6.15 -4.21
N TYR A 290 8.29 6.66 -5.12
CA TYR A 290 7.69 7.99 -4.99
C TYR A 290 6.55 8.02 -3.96
N ASP A 291 6.30 9.19 -3.34
CA ASP A 291 5.32 9.31 -2.25
C ASP A 291 3.91 8.90 -2.65
N GLU A 292 3.51 9.03 -3.92
CA GLU A 292 2.23 8.53 -4.39
C GLU A 292 2.04 7.01 -4.22
N LEU A 293 3.12 6.24 -4.10
CA LEU A 293 3.09 4.79 -3.90
C LEU A 293 3.46 4.34 -2.50
N ILE A 294 4.11 5.19 -1.70
CA ILE A 294 4.59 4.78 -0.37
C ILE A 294 4.06 5.63 0.78
N ARG A 295 3.49 6.80 0.53
CA ARG A 295 2.87 7.63 1.58
C ARG A 295 1.42 7.21 1.77
N VAL A 296 1.12 6.71 2.95
CA VAL A 296 -0.15 6.07 3.32
C VAL A 296 -0.80 6.80 4.49
N PRO A 297 -2.12 6.70 4.70
CA PRO A 297 -2.74 7.18 5.93
C PRO A 297 -2.34 6.30 7.11
N LEU A 298 -2.30 6.89 8.31
CA LEU A 298 -2.25 6.15 9.57
C LEU A 298 -3.02 6.93 10.63
N LEU A 299 -4.04 6.29 11.16
CA LEU A 299 -4.97 6.87 12.13
C LEU A 299 -5.21 5.91 13.28
N PHE A 300 -5.13 6.41 14.51
CA PHE A 300 -5.53 5.72 15.73
C PHE A 300 -6.67 6.48 16.39
N VAL A 301 -7.78 5.81 16.69
CA VAL A 301 -8.96 6.39 17.36
C VAL A 301 -9.44 5.47 18.47
N GLY A 302 -9.86 6.02 19.60
CA GLY A 302 -10.43 5.22 20.69
C GLY A 302 -10.32 5.93 22.02
N THR A 303 -10.73 5.23 23.08
CA THR A 303 -10.68 5.77 24.44
C THR A 303 -9.25 6.12 24.84
N SER A 304 -9.10 7.13 25.67
CA SER A 304 -7.81 7.63 26.20
C SER A 304 -6.86 8.24 25.16
N ILE A 305 -7.26 8.33 23.89
CA ILE A 305 -6.47 9.00 22.87
C ILE A 305 -6.72 10.51 22.94
N LYS A 306 -5.64 11.30 23.07
CA LYS A 306 -5.69 12.75 22.92
C LYS A 306 -5.54 13.09 21.43
N PRO A 307 -6.57 13.69 20.79
CA PRO A 307 -6.54 14.00 19.37
C PRO A 307 -5.37 14.90 19.01
N ARG A 308 -4.64 14.57 17.95
CA ARG A 308 -3.55 15.37 17.39
C ARG A 308 -3.15 14.93 16.01
N ILE A 309 -2.46 15.81 15.29
CA ILE A 309 -1.85 15.52 14.00
C ILE A 309 -0.33 15.45 14.19
N ILE A 310 0.26 14.34 13.73
CA ILE A 310 1.72 14.16 13.66
C ILE A 310 2.14 14.47 12.23
N THR A 311 2.92 15.54 12.06
CA THR A 311 3.34 16.05 10.74
C THR A 311 4.70 15.52 10.29
N LYS A 312 5.54 15.02 11.22
CA LYS A 312 6.79 14.37 10.88
C LYS A 312 6.57 12.96 10.35
N GLN A 313 7.60 12.42 9.70
CA GLN A 313 7.56 11.03 9.20
C GLN A 313 7.30 10.02 10.32
N VAL A 314 6.45 9.06 10.00
CA VAL A 314 6.12 7.87 10.78
C VAL A 314 6.27 6.66 9.88
N ARG A 315 6.69 5.52 10.41
CA ARG A 315 7.00 4.32 9.63
C ARG A 315 6.03 3.18 9.96
N HIS A 316 5.81 2.28 9.04
CA HIS A 316 4.99 1.08 9.27
C HIS A 316 5.47 0.25 10.48
N VAL A 317 6.77 0.18 10.73
CA VAL A 317 7.33 -0.50 11.92
C VAL A 317 6.87 0.13 13.24
N ASP A 318 6.45 1.39 13.24
CA ASP A 318 6.04 2.13 14.43
C ASP A 318 4.59 1.82 14.85
N ILE A 319 3.79 1.18 13.97
CA ILE A 319 2.38 0.83 14.24
C ILE A 319 2.29 -0.16 15.41
N PHE A 320 3.06 -1.24 15.36
CA PHE A 320 3.07 -2.31 16.36
C PHE A 320 3.33 -1.78 17.78
N PRO A 321 4.47 -1.12 18.09
CA PRO A 321 4.73 -0.61 19.42
C PRO A 321 3.73 0.46 19.86
N THR A 322 3.17 1.25 18.95
CA THR A 322 2.15 2.25 19.27
C THR A 322 0.86 1.60 19.78
N ILE A 323 0.39 0.55 19.11
CA ILE A 323 -0.81 -0.17 19.54
C ILE A 323 -0.61 -0.70 20.95
N PHE A 324 0.53 -1.37 21.22
CA PHE A 324 0.76 -2.00 22.51
C PHE A 324 0.94 -0.98 23.66
N GLU A 325 1.54 0.19 23.40
CA GLU A 325 1.58 1.26 24.38
C GLU A 325 0.19 1.86 24.64
N LEU A 326 -0.64 2.04 23.62
CA LEU A 326 -2.02 2.55 23.76
C LEU A 326 -2.94 1.62 24.57
N ILE A 327 -2.62 0.34 24.67
CA ILE A 327 -3.40 -0.66 25.41
C ILE A 327 -2.71 -1.15 26.69
N ASP A 328 -1.65 -0.46 27.13
CA ASP A 328 -0.85 -0.76 28.33
C ASP A 328 -0.31 -2.20 28.38
N ILE A 329 0.16 -2.72 27.25
CA ILE A 329 0.87 -4.00 27.17
C ILE A 329 2.36 -3.74 26.91
N PRO A 330 3.25 -4.04 27.88
CA PRO A 330 4.67 -3.87 27.69
C PRO A 330 5.23 -4.85 26.64
N LEU A 331 6.15 -4.37 25.82
CA LEU A 331 6.86 -5.18 24.84
C LEU A 331 8.27 -5.49 25.34
N ASP A 332 8.51 -6.75 25.69
CA ASP A 332 9.85 -7.26 26.04
C ASP A 332 10.42 -8.06 24.85
N ILE A 333 10.48 -7.42 23.69
CA ILE A 333 11.02 -8.00 22.46
C ILE A 333 11.79 -6.95 21.65
N ARG A 334 12.77 -7.42 20.89
CA ARG A 334 13.52 -6.55 19.97
C ARG A 334 12.68 -6.26 18.72
N ILE A 335 12.33 -5.00 18.52
CA ILE A 335 11.60 -4.48 17.35
C ILE A 335 12.33 -3.29 16.74
N SER A 336 12.03 -2.98 15.48
CA SER A 336 12.60 -1.81 14.78
C SER A 336 11.79 -0.54 14.95
N GLY A 337 10.53 -0.66 15.38
CA GLY A 337 9.61 0.46 15.55
C GLY A 337 9.74 1.16 16.90
N LYS A 338 9.23 2.38 16.95
CA LYS A 338 9.06 3.18 18.18
C LYS A 338 7.61 3.60 18.32
N SER A 339 7.12 3.64 19.54
CA SER A 339 5.76 4.13 19.79
C SER A 339 5.62 5.61 19.45
N LEU A 340 4.44 5.96 18.96
CA LEU A 340 4.06 7.32 18.58
C LEU A 340 3.31 8.05 19.70
N VAL A 341 3.02 7.41 20.82
CA VAL A 341 2.23 8.00 21.93
C VAL A 341 2.88 9.29 22.46
N SER A 342 4.20 9.29 22.60
CA SER A 342 4.98 10.45 23.03
C SER A 342 5.64 11.24 21.88
N ALA A 343 5.29 10.93 20.63
CA ALA A 343 5.91 11.58 19.48
C ALA A 343 5.60 13.08 19.42
N THR A 344 6.62 13.89 19.16
CA THR A 344 6.52 15.33 18.89
C THR A 344 6.62 15.61 17.38
N ASN A 345 6.27 16.84 16.96
CA ASN A 345 6.40 17.25 15.57
C ASN A 345 7.79 17.84 15.24
N GLU A 346 8.72 17.84 16.20
CA GLU A 346 10.08 18.33 15.95
C GLU A 346 10.82 17.39 15.00
N ILE A 347 11.34 17.94 13.91
CA ILE A 347 12.19 17.25 12.94
C ILE A 347 13.63 17.35 13.39
N SER A 348 14.25 16.22 13.66
CA SER A 348 15.65 16.11 14.04
C SER A 348 16.52 15.67 12.86
N GLU A 349 17.77 16.16 12.77
CA GLU A 349 18.76 15.61 11.82
C GLU A 349 19.10 14.14 12.10
N GLU A 350 18.90 13.69 13.34
CA GLU A 350 19.10 12.31 13.77
C GLU A 350 17.84 11.45 13.60
N GLU A 351 16.79 11.95 12.90
CA GLU A 351 15.58 11.18 12.60
C GLU A 351 15.94 9.84 11.96
N GLU A 352 15.35 8.77 12.51
CA GLU A 352 15.53 7.44 11.93
C GLU A 352 14.84 7.34 10.57
N PRO A 353 15.59 7.04 9.51
CA PRO A 353 15.00 6.95 8.20
C PRO A 353 14.13 5.70 8.08
N ASN A 354 13.10 5.77 7.25
CA ASN A 354 12.41 4.57 6.76
C ASN A 354 13.22 3.95 5.63
N TYR A 355 13.53 2.65 5.76
CA TYR A 355 14.14 1.89 4.68
C TYR A 355 13.08 1.50 3.65
N LEU A 356 13.39 1.72 2.39
CA LEU A 356 12.47 1.55 1.27
C LEU A 356 13.02 0.56 0.27
N HIS A 357 12.16 -0.29 -0.28
CA HIS A 357 12.47 -1.03 -1.49
C HIS A 357 11.22 -1.34 -2.31
N THR A 358 11.39 -1.45 -3.62
CA THR A 358 10.30 -1.86 -4.49
C THR A 358 9.92 -3.31 -4.23
N MET A 359 8.64 -3.65 -4.46
CA MET A 359 8.18 -5.03 -4.40
C MET A 359 9.04 -5.90 -5.32
N PRO A 360 9.58 -7.03 -4.82
CA PRO A 360 10.47 -7.85 -5.63
C PRO A 360 9.69 -8.61 -6.70
N TYR A 361 10.23 -8.60 -7.91
CA TYR A 361 9.87 -9.59 -8.92
C TYR A 361 10.45 -10.96 -8.58
N GLN A 362 9.92 -12.02 -9.21
CA GLN A 362 10.48 -13.39 -9.08
C GLN A 362 11.96 -13.47 -9.38
N LYS A 363 12.42 -12.65 -10.33
CA LYS A 363 13.83 -12.49 -10.68
C LYS A 363 14.24 -11.05 -10.44
N PRO A 364 15.45 -10.83 -9.94
CA PRO A 364 15.97 -9.48 -9.79
C PRO A 364 15.87 -8.69 -11.09
N SER A 365 15.29 -7.50 -11.02
CA SER A 365 14.99 -6.62 -12.14
C SER A 365 15.90 -5.40 -12.14
N PRO A 366 16.25 -4.84 -13.33
CA PRO A 366 16.83 -3.51 -13.41
C PRO A 366 15.93 -2.38 -12.87
N LEU A 367 14.65 -2.69 -12.69
CA LEU A 367 13.66 -1.77 -12.10
C LEU A 367 13.67 -1.77 -10.57
N ASP A 368 14.31 -2.76 -9.93
CA ASP A 368 14.38 -2.82 -8.48
C ASP A 368 15.09 -1.59 -7.90
N ARG A 369 14.48 -0.96 -6.91
CA ARG A 369 14.97 0.23 -6.22
C ARG A 369 15.12 -0.06 -4.73
N VAL A 370 16.10 0.60 -4.12
CA VAL A 370 16.23 0.72 -2.67
C VAL A 370 16.45 2.18 -2.32
N GLY A 371 16.00 2.57 -1.15
CA GLY A 371 16.15 3.93 -0.70
C GLY A 371 15.90 4.11 0.79
N ILE A 372 15.94 5.35 1.20
CA ILE A 372 15.51 5.81 2.53
C ILE A 372 14.73 7.10 2.40
N ARG A 373 13.80 7.30 3.34
CA ARG A 373 13.04 8.51 3.48
C ARG A 373 13.09 9.01 4.93
N THR A 374 13.20 10.30 5.08
CA THR A 374 13.02 11.04 6.32
C THR A 374 11.91 12.09 6.13
N SER A 375 11.56 12.86 7.14
CA SER A 375 10.61 13.98 7.00
C SER A 375 11.05 14.97 5.93
N LYS A 376 12.37 15.20 5.80
CA LYS A 376 12.94 16.23 4.92
C LYS A 376 13.40 15.72 3.57
N TYR A 377 14.03 14.55 3.51
CA TYR A 377 14.67 14.06 2.29
C TYR A 377 14.24 12.66 1.95
N LYS A 378 14.13 12.41 0.65
CA LYS A 378 14.02 11.05 0.10
C LYS A 378 15.12 10.79 -0.90
N TYR A 379 15.82 9.65 -0.68
CA TYR A 379 16.89 9.17 -1.53
C TYR A 379 16.60 7.74 -1.96
N PHE A 380 16.69 7.46 -3.26
CA PHE A 380 16.62 6.10 -3.76
C PHE A 380 17.42 5.92 -5.06
N ARG A 381 17.82 4.68 -5.32
CA ARG A 381 18.65 4.31 -6.47
C ARG A 381 18.37 2.88 -6.92
N ALA A 382 18.99 2.43 -8.01
CA ALA A 382 18.93 1.05 -8.43
C ALA A 382 19.45 0.12 -7.31
N SER A 383 18.74 -0.98 -7.05
CA SER A 383 19.05 -1.88 -5.94
C SER A 383 20.46 -2.48 -6.02
N ARG A 384 20.93 -2.80 -7.24
CA ARG A 384 22.18 -3.51 -7.49
C ARG A 384 23.38 -2.61 -7.84
N ASP A 385 23.11 -1.34 -8.13
CA ASP A 385 24.15 -0.41 -8.57
C ASP A 385 23.86 0.98 -7.99
N SER A 386 24.62 1.34 -6.96
CA SER A 386 24.43 2.62 -6.25
C SER A 386 24.68 3.86 -7.11
N LYS A 387 25.27 3.69 -8.30
CA LYS A 387 25.53 4.79 -9.23
C LYS A 387 24.43 4.96 -10.29
N LYS A 388 23.47 4.02 -10.36
CA LYS A 388 22.40 4.06 -11.37
C LYS A 388 21.06 4.49 -10.77
N ASN A 389 20.31 5.27 -11.56
CA ASN A 389 18.97 5.75 -11.19
C ASN A 389 18.96 6.45 -9.82
N VAL A 390 19.96 7.29 -9.57
CA VAL A 390 20.12 8.04 -8.35
C VAL A 390 19.12 9.18 -8.32
N ASN A 391 18.27 9.19 -7.29
CA ASN A 391 17.24 10.20 -7.07
C ASN A 391 17.37 10.73 -5.64
N LEU A 392 17.30 12.05 -5.51
CA LEU A 392 17.27 12.76 -4.24
C LEU A 392 16.27 13.91 -4.33
N TYR A 393 15.35 13.97 -3.37
CA TYR A 393 14.31 14.99 -3.30
C TYR A 393 14.31 15.67 -1.94
N ASP A 394 14.09 16.99 -1.94
CA ASP A 394 13.81 17.81 -0.76
C ASP A 394 12.28 17.88 -0.58
N LEU A 395 11.75 17.07 0.31
CA LEU A 395 10.30 16.92 0.48
C LEU A 395 9.62 18.12 1.15
N GLU A 396 10.39 18.99 1.83
CA GLU A 396 9.86 20.25 2.39
C GLU A 396 9.54 21.25 1.29
N ASN A 397 10.42 21.35 0.28
CA ASN A 397 10.30 22.34 -0.79
C ASN A 397 9.72 21.74 -2.08
N ASP A 398 9.76 20.43 -2.24
CA ASP A 398 9.26 19.70 -3.40
C ASP A 398 8.51 18.40 -2.99
N PRO A 399 7.34 18.52 -2.35
CA PRO A 399 6.57 17.39 -1.84
C PRO A 399 6.03 16.48 -2.96
N TYR A 400 6.05 16.94 -4.21
CA TYR A 400 5.65 16.14 -5.39
C TYR A 400 6.84 15.53 -6.14
N GLU A 401 8.08 15.69 -5.62
CA GLU A 401 9.26 15.06 -6.18
C GLU A 401 9.44 15.35 -7.68
N ASN A 402 9.30 16.62 -8.03
CA ASN A 402 9.47 17.09 -9.41
C ASN A 402 10.93 17.35 -9.76
N ASN A 403 11.78 17.70 -8.78
CA ASN A 403 13.13 18.18 -8.97
C ASN A 403 14.14 17.24 -8.32
N ASN A 404 14.78 16.38 -9.13
CA ASN A 404 15.86 15.52 -8.63
C ASN A 404 17.15 16.35 -8.41
N ILE A 405 17.53 16.56 -7.15
CA ILE A 405 18.70 17.35 -6.76
C ILE A 405 19.98 16.51 -6.54
N ALA A 406 19.99 15.23 -6.90
CA ALA A 406 21.12 14.33 -6.63
C ALA A 406 22.45 14.81 -7.24
N GLN A 407 22.42 15.43 -8.40
CA GLN A 407 23.64 15.90 -9.10
C GLN A 407 24.30 17.10 -8.40
N THR A 408 23.50 17.95 -7.78
CA THR A 408 23.95 19.17 -7.09
C THR A 408 24.28 18.95 -5.62
N HIS A 409 23.76 17.88 -4.99
CA HIS A 409 23.90 17.59 -3.56
C HIS A 409 24.66 16.28 -3.30
N LYS A 410 25.82 16.11 -3.92
CA LYS A 410 26.62 14.86 -3.86
C LYS A 410 27.02 14.42 -2.45
N GLN A 411 27.31 15.37 -1.56
CA GLN A 411 27.66 15.04 -0.17
C GLN A 411 26.47 14.48 0.59
N LEU A 412 25.26 15.02 0.37
CA LEU A 412 24.03 14.50 0.95
C LEU A 412 23.70 13.09 0.41
N VAL A 413 23.88 12.86 -0.92
CA VAL A 413 23.76 11.54 -1.53
C VAL A 413 24.69 10.53 -0.82
N ALA A 414 25.96 10.87 -0.64
CA ALA A 414 26.93 10.00 0.04
C ALA A 414 26.52 9.68 1.49
N ARG A 415 26.04 10.70 2.24
CA ARG A 415 25.57 10.54 3.62
C ARG A 415 24.37 9.58 3.69
N LEU A 416 23.41 9.74 2.79
CA LEU A 416 22.20 8.91 2.75
C LEU A 416 22.50 7.49 2.26
N GLU A 417 23.41 7.32 1.31
CA GLU A 417 23.89 6.00 0.89
C GLU A 417 24.56 5.25 2.05
N ASN A 418 25.40 5.93 2.84
CA ASN A 418 26.01 5.32 4.03
C ASN A 418 24.97 4.87 5.06
N LYS A 419 23.85 5.62 5.22
CA LYS A 419 22.73 5.19 6.06
C LYS A 419 22.07 3.91 5.51
N ILE A 420 21.88 3.80 4.19
CA ILE A 420 21.36 2.55 3.56
C ILE A 420 22.28 1.38 3.88
N LEU A 421 23.59 1.54 3.64
CA LEU A 421 24.58 0.47 3.86
C LEU A 421 24.61 0.03 5.33
N LYS A 422 24.52 0.98 6.26
CA LYS A 422 24.44 0.68 7.70
C LYS A 422 23.19 -0.13 8.02
N LEU A 423 22.00 0.32 7.57
CA LEU A 423 20.74 -0.41 7.78
C LEU A 423 20.80 -1.82 7.17
N GLN A 424 21.40 -1.98 6.00
CA GLN A 424 21.57 -3.27 5.37
C GLN A 424 22.48 -4.19 6.19
N LYS A 425 23.58 -3.65 6.73
CA LYS A 425 24.53 -4.42 7.57
C LYS A 425 23.89 -4.85 8.89
N ASP A 426 23.18 -3.94 9.55
CA ASP A 426 22.61 -4.15 10.89
C ASP A 426 21.38 -5.09 10.86
N ASN A 427 20.72 -5.21 9.72
CA ASN A 427 19.49 -6.01 9.55
C ASN A 427 19.65 -7.21 8.60
N LEU A 428 20.87 -7.61 8.26
CA LEU A 428 21.14 -8.87 7.55
C LEU A 428 20.82 -10.06 8.46
N SER A 429 19.55 -10.25 8.79
CA SER A 429 19.07 -11.39 9.54
C SER A 429 18.87 -12.60 8.64
N GLU A 430 19.29 -13.74 9.14
CA GLU A 430 19.27 -15.06 8.50
C GLU A 430 17.85 -15.65 8.42
N HIS A 431 16.96 -15.10 7.61
CA HIS A 431 15.72 -15.79 7.31
C HIS A 431 15.88 -16.67 6.06
N LYS A 432 16.26 -17.93 6.29
CA LYS A 432 16.31 -18.99 5.28
C LYS A 432 15.05 -19.84 5.30
N GLU A 433 13.88 -19.27 5.06
CA GLU A 433 12.73 -20.10 4.71
C GLU A 433 12.84 -20.52 3.24
N LYS A 434 12.92 -21.82 2.99
CA LYS A 434 12.86 -22.37 1.63
C LYS A 434 11.39 -22.50 1.23
N ILE A 435 10.96 -21.68 0.28
CA ILE A 435 9.66 -21.83 -0.38
C ILE A 435 9.80 -22.96 -1.42
N SER A 436 8.86 -23.88 -1.46
CA SER A 436 8.86 -24.93 -2.48
C SER A 436 8.56 -24.35 -3.87
N ASP A 437 9.10 -24.96 -4.93
CA ASP A 437 8.87 -24.51 -6.32
C ASP A 437 7.38 -24.48 -6.68
N LYS A 438 6.59 -25.42 -6.15
CA LYS A 438 5.14 -25.47 -6.36
C LYS A 438 4.40 -24.30 -5.69
N GLU A 439 4.80 -23.94 -4.49
CA GLU A 439 4.25 -22.79 -3.76
C GLU A 439 4.67 -21.49 -4.44
N MET A 440 5.93 -21.36 -4.85
CA MET A 440 6.46 -20.25 -5.61
C MET A 440 5.66 -20.01 -6.90
N GLN A 441 5.34 -21.09 -7.65
CA GLN A 441 4.58 -20.98 -8.88
C GLN A 441 3.13 -20.53 -8.62
N ARG A 442 2.49 -20.98 -7.53
CA ARG A 442 1.15 -20.52 -7.15
C ARG A 442 1.14 -19.03 -6.81
N ILE A 443 2.05 -18.59 -5.95
CA ILE A 443 2.21 -17.17 -5.56
C ILE A 443 2.46 -16.33 -6.82
N SER A 444 3.33 -16.76 -7.71
CA SER A 444 3.61 -16.08 -8.97
C SER A 444 2.37 -15.91 -9.84
N ASN A 445 1.57 -16.95 -9.99
CA ASN A 445 0.34 -16.89 -10.77
C ASN A 445 -0.68 -15.93 -10.12
N GLU A 446 -0.75 -15.88 -8.79
CA GLU A 446 -1.58 -14.92 -8.07
C GLU A 446 -1.11 -13.48 -8.28
N LEU A 447 0.19 -13.22 -8.12
CA LEU A 447 0.78 -11.88 -8.33
C LEU A 447 0.58 -11.38 -9.77
N ASN A 448 0.67 -12.28 -10.76
CA ASN A 448 0.34 -11.96 -12.16
C ASN A 448 -1.14 -11.56 -12.34
N ARG A 449 -2.07 -12.26 -11.67
CA ARG A 449 -3.51 -11.96 -11.72
C ARG A 449 -3.85 -10.64 -11.00
N LEU A 450 -3.07 -10.30 -10.00
CA LEU A 450 -3.18 -9.06 -9.23
C LEU A 450 -2.46 -7.86 -9.89
N GLY A 451 -1.96 -8.01 -11.12
CA GLY A 451 -1.30 -6.92 -11.85
C GLY A 451 0.07 -6.51 -11.32
N TYR A 452 0.72 -7.33 -10.47
CA TYR A 452 2.06 -7.05 -9.95
C TYR A 452 3.20 -7.52 -10.88
N MET A 453 2.91 -8.23 -11.97
CA MET A 453 3.94 -8.73 -12.90
C MET A 453 3.50 -8.60 -14.35
#